data_ea92c260c5e743f360ffeac93ac4b3d5
#
_entry.id   ea92c260c5e743f360ffeac93ac4b3d5
#
_cell.length_a   1.000
_cell.length_b   1.000
_cell.length_c   1.000
_cell.angle_alpha   90.00
_cell.angle_beta   90.00
_cell.angle_gamma   90.00
#
_symmetry.space_group_name_H-M   'P 1'
#
loop_
_entity.id
_entity.type
_entity.pdbx_description
1 polymer ?
#
loop_
_entity_poly.entity_id
_entity_poly.type
_entity_poly.pdbx_seq_one_letter_code
_entity_poly.pdbx_strand_id
1 'polypeptide(L)'
;VAMSKGYVEGVCGRKRPLPGFESRHADERRRAERQAVNSLIQGASSTLLKIGMLQCDDYINNECYSKIELKPRLIGSIHDEVIFEIHRSKNSFTKNIMRLKSILESVGDRVFQDIPSNKFPVNIEIGFNLGEMKDYNDEKMRY
;
A
#
# COMPACT_ATOMS: atom_id res chain seq x y z
N VAL A 1 14.25 11.06 21.58
CA VAL A 1 15.06 10.18 20.72
C VAL A 1 15.33 10.80 19.35
N ALA A 2 14.34 11.41 18.68
CA ALA A 2 14.55 12.05 17.36
C ALA A 2 15.37 13.34 17.45
N MET A 3 15.17 14.14 18.49
CA MET A 3 15.88 15.41 18.71
C MET A 3 17.39 15.24 18.87
N SER A 4 17.84 14.17 19.54
CA SER A 4 19.27 13.92 19.78
C SER A 4 20.02 13.35 18.55
N LYS A 5 19.29 12.84 17.56
CA LYS A 5 19.86 12.18 16.37
C LYS A 5 19.77 13.02 15.09
N GLY A 6 19.01 14.14 15.12
CA GLY A 6 18.77 14.98 13.93
C GLY A 6 17.95 14.29 12.84
N TYR A 7 17.41 13.08 13.06
CA TYR A 7 16.57 12.35 12.12
C TYR A 7 15.52 11.49 12.84
N VAL A 8 14.48 11.11 12.12
CA VAL A 8 13.56 10.06 12.54
C VAL A 8 13.79 8.81 11.71
N GLU A 9 13.62 7.65 12.34
CA GLU A 9 13.72 6.35 11.70
C GLU A 9 12.35 5.68 11.70
N GLY A 10 11.87 5.41 10.51
CA GLY A 10 10.58 4.74 10.28
C GLY A 10 10.73 3.24 10.07
N VAL A 11 9.67 2.64 9.60
CA VAL A 11 9.59 1.21 9.29
C VAL A 11 10.70 0.81 8.32
N CYS A 12 11.26 -0.38 8.52
CA CYS A 12 12.37 -0.93 7.72
C CYS A 12 13.64 -0.07 7.73
N GLY A 13 13.88 0.71 8.80
CA GLY A 13 15.12 1.47 8.98
C GLY A 13 15.26 2.71 8.10
N ARG A 14 14.19 3.16 7.44
CA ARG A 14 14.22 4.37 6.61
C ARG A 14 14.42 5.62 7.47
N LYS A 15 15.50 6.34 7.22
CA LYS A 15 15.87 7.57 7.95
C LYS A 15 15.44 8.81 7.18
N ARG A 16 14.82 9.76 7.89
CA ARG A 16 14.50 11.09 7.37
C ARG A 16 15.20 12.16 8.22
N PRO A 17 16.17 12.90 7.67
CA PRO A 17 16.81 14.04 8.34
C PRO A 17 15.79 15.14 8.62
N LEU A 18 15.93 15.78 9.79
CA LEU A 18 15.07 16.88 10.24
C LEU A 18 15.93 17.99 10.85
N PRO A 19 16.65 18.76 10.02
CA PRO A 19 17.58 19.79 10.49
C PRO A 19 16.90 20.89 11.31
N GLY A 20 15.60 21.08 11.17
CA GLY A 20 14.84 22.05 11.97
C GLY A 20 14.82 21.78 13.48
N PHE A 21 15.18 20.58 13.93
CA PHE A 21 15.33 20.32 15.38
C PHE A 21 16.45 21.10 16.03
N GLU A 22 17.51 21.45 15.28
CA GLU A 22 18.66 22.19 15.74
C GLU A 22 18.49 23.71 15.61
N SER A 23 17.36 24.16 15.06
CA SER A 23 17.10 25.59 14.88
C SER A 23 16.95 26.32 16.19
N ARG A 24 17.47 27.54 16.26
CA ARG A 24 17.27 28.48 17.40
C ARG A 24 15.85 29.02 17.43
N HIS A 25 15.12 28.98 16.32
CA HIS A 25 13.75 29.49 16.21
C HIS A 25 12.73 28.44 16.67
N ALA A 26 11.88 28.81 17.64
CA ALA A 26 10.89 27.90 18.20
C ALA A 26 9.88 27.36 17.17
N ASP A 27 9.50 28.18 16.20
CA ASP A 27 8.53 27.79 15.16
C ASP A 27 9.11 26.74 14.19
N GLU A 28 10.39 26.83 13.88
CA GLU A 28 11.08 25.83 13.06
C GLU A 28 11.19 24.49 13.80
N ARG A 29 11.49 24.50 15.10
CA ARG A 29 11.48 23.29 15.91
C ARG A 29 10.10 22.64 15.97
N ARG A 30 9.03 23.41 16.22
CA ARG A 30 7.65 22.90 16.20
C ARG A 30 7.26 22.33 14.84
N ARG A 31 7.73 22.95 13.75
CA ARG A 31 7.53 22.42 12.40
C ARG A 31 8.24 21.09 12.22
N ALA A 32 9.48 20.97 12.67
CA ALA A 32 10.26 19.73 12.60
C ALA A 32 9.61 18.61 13.43
N GLU A 33 9.05 18.90 14.61
CA GLU A 33 8.30 17.95 15.43
C GLU A 33 7.08 17.39 14.69
N ARG A 34 6.27 18.26 14.08
CA ARG A 34 5.12 17.82 13.27
C ARG A 34 5.57 17.00 12.04
N GLN A 35 6.65 17.41 11.40
CA GLN A 35 7.22 16.67 10.27
C GLN A 35 7.75 15.29 10.70
N ALA A 36 8.31 15.17 11.91
CA ALA A 36 8.76 13.91 12.44
C ALA A 36 7.62 12.89 12.54
N VAL A 37 6.51 13.26 13.19
CA VAL A 37 5.33 12.40 13.37
C VAL A 37 4.73 12.02 12.00
N ASN A 38 4.48 13.02 11.16
CA ASN A 38 3.91 12.77 9.83
C ASN A 38 4.79 11.86 8.96
N SER A 39 6.13 12.02 9.08
CA SER A 39 7.06 11.19 8.33
C SER A 39 7.04 9.73 8.73
N LEU A 40 6.83 9.44 10.00
CA LEU A 40 6.70 8.07 10.48
C LEU A 40 5.45 7.42 9.92
N ILE A 41 4.31 8.08 9.99
CA ILE A 41 3.02 7.57 9.51
C ILE A 41 3.02 7.41 7.98
N GLN A 42 3.32 8.49 7.25
CA GLN A 42 3.35 8.47 5.79
C GLN A 42 4.44 7.54 5.24
N GLY A 43 5.60 7.49 5.92
CA GLY A 43 6.67 6.58 5.56
C GLY A 43 6.28 5.11 5.74
N ALA A 44 5.57 4.77 6.82
CA ALA A 44 5.05 3.43 7.05
C ALA A 44 4.03 3.04 5.98
N SER A 45 3.02 3.89 5.72
CA SER A 45 2.02 3.66 4.69
C SER A 45 2.64 3.43 3.31
N SER A 46 3.57 4.31 2.89
CA SER A 46 4.29 4.16 1.62
C SER A 46 5.12 2.87 1.55
N THR A 47 5.70 2.42 2.67
CA THR A 47 6.46 1.18 2.73
C THR A 47 5.55 -0.03 2.59
N LEU A 48 4.44 -0.06 3.31
CA LEU A 48 3.42 -1.12 3.21
C LEU A 48 2.89 -1.26 1.78
N LEU A 49 2.53 -0.12 1.16
CA LEU A 49 2.04 -0.11 -0.22
C LEU A 49 3.05 -0.73 -1.19
N LYS A 50 4.31 -0.33 -1.10
CA LYS A 50 5.38 -0.86 -1.98
C LYS A 50 5.62 -2.35 -1.77
N ILE A 51 5.63 -2.82 -0.53
CA ILE A 51 5.75 -4.24 -0.23
C ILE A 51 4.55 -5.00 -0.79
N GLY A 52 3.34 -4.46 -0.62
CA GLY A 52 2.12 -5.04 -1.18
C GLY A 52 2.16 -5.14 -2.70
N MET A 53 2.61 -4.08 -3.38
CA MET A 53 2.78 -4.09 -4.85
C MET A 53 3.76 -5.17 -5.31
N LEU A 54 4.91 -5.31 -4.64
CA LEU A 54 5.90 -6.35 -4.96
C LEU A 54 5.32 -7.76 -4.77
N GLN A 55 4.54 -7.99 -3.72
CA GLN A 55 3.90 -9.29 -3.48
C GLN A 55 2.78 -9.56 -4.49
N CYS A 56 2.04 -8.56 -4.90
CA CYS A 56 1.05 -8.69 -5.97
C CYS A 56 1.72 -9.03 -7.31
N ASP A 57 2.85 -8.38 -7.61
CA ASP A 57 3.63 -8.68 -8.81
C ASP A 57 4.20 -10.09 -8.80
N ASP A 58 4.71 -10.54 -7.66
CA ASP A 58 5.18 -11.92 -7.47
C ASP A 58 4.05 -12.95 -7.69
N TYR A 59 2.87 -12.71 -7.11
CA TYR A 59 1.69 -13.53 -7.38
C TYR A 59 1.32 -13.58 -8.87
N ILE A 60 1.29 -12.43 -9.53
CA ILE A 60 0.92 -12.34 -10.94
C ILE A 60 1.89 -13.14 -11.81
N ASN A 61 3.17 -13.03 -11.54
CA ASN A 61 4.21 -13.65 -12.37
C ASN A 61 4.39 -15.14 -12.07
N ASN A 62 4.36 -15.54 -10.81
CA ASN A 62 4.79 -16.86 -10.37
C ASN A 62 3.65 -17.79 -9.91
N GLU A 63 2.56 -17.25 -9.34
CA GLU A 63 1.47 -18.07 -8.80
C GLU A 63 0.19 -18.05 -9.65
N CYS A 64 0.00 -17.02 -10.50
CA CYS A 64 -1.19 -16.92 -11.31
C CYS A 64 -1.14 -17.86 -12.51
N TYR A 65 -1.88 -18.96 -12.45
CA TYR A 65 -1.94 -19.99 -13.50
C TYR A 65 -2.81 -19.64 -14.72
N SER A 66 -3.24 -18.39 -14.84
CA SER A 66 -3.96 -17.94 -16.03
C SER A 66 -3.06 -17.92 -17.26
N LYS A 67 -3.64 -18.08 -18.46
CA LYS A 67 -2.93 -17.78 -19.70
C LYS A 67 -2.35 -16.36 -19.62
N ILE A 68 -1.22 -16.14 -20.27
CA ILE A 68 -0.47 -14.89 -20.12
C ILE A 68 -1.33 -13.64 -20.44
N GLU A 69 -2.21 -13.76 -21.43
CA GLU A 69 -3.12 -12.69 -21.85
C GLU A 69 -4.24 -12.40 -20.81
N LEU A 70 -4.48 -13.34 -19.89
CA LEU A 70 -5.54 -13.26 -18.88
C LEU A 70 -5.02 -12.95 -17.48
N LYS A 71 -3.70 -12.82 -17.31
CA LYS A 71 -3.09 -12.45 -16.04
C LYS A 71 -3.44 -10.99 -15.69
N PRO A 72 -3.66 -10.69 -14.41
CA PRO A 72 -3.70 -9.30 -13.95
C PRO A 72 -2.42 -8.56 -14.35
N ARG A 73 -2.52 -7.25 -14.51
CA ARG A 73 -1.37 -6.37 -14.72
C ARG A 73 -1.38 -5.28 -13.67
N LEU A 74 -0.26 -5.09 -13.00
CA LEU A 74 -0.04 -3.93 -12.16
C LEU A 74 0.24 -2.72 -13.05
N ILE A 75 -0.70 -1.75 -13.08
CA ILE A 75 -0.59 -0.55 -13.93
C ILE A 75 0.20 0.53 -13.21
N GLY A 76 -0.05 0.73 -11.91
CA GLY A 76 0.60 1.76 -11.13
C GLY A 76 -0.02 1.99 -9.77
N SER A 77 0.36 3.10 -9.15
CA SER A 77 -0.20 3.55 -7.89
C SER A 77 -0.44 5.05 -7.90
N ILE A 78 -1.51 5.49 -7.24
CA ILE A 78 -1.84 6.91 -7.04
C ILE A 78 -2.09 7.08 -5.55
N HIS A 79 -1.24 7.87 -4.86
CA HIS A 79 -1.27 8.05 -3.40
C HIS A 79 -1.19 6.73 -2.62
N ASP A 80 -2.28 6.26 -2.07
CA ASP A 80 -2.47 5.04 -1.29
C ASP A 80 -3.27 3.96 -2.05
N GLU A 81 -3.59 4.20 -3.31
CA GLU A 81 -4.29 3.28 -4.19
C GLU A 81 -3.32 2.51 -5.09
N VAL A 82 -3.67 1.26 -5.40
CA VAL A 82 -2.97 0.41 -6.37
C VAL A 82 -3.91 0.07 -7.50
N ILE A 83 -3.46 0.30 -8.73
CA ILE A 83 -4.27 0.13 -9.92
C ILE A 83 -3.85 -1.15 -10.65
N PHE A 84 -4.82 -2.02 -10.89
CA PHE A 84 -4.65 -3.24 -11.67
C PHE A 84 -5.56 -3.25 -12.89
N GLU A 85 -5.06 -3.73 -14.00
CA GLU A 85 -5.87 -4.16 -15.12
C GLU A 85 -6.14 -5.66 -14.98
N ILE A 86 -7.41 -6.07 -14.98
CA ILE A 86 -7.79 -7.47 -14.81
C ILE A 86 -8.72 -7.88 -15.95
N HIS A 87 -8.33 -8.93 -16.66
CA HIS A 87 -9.16 -9.47 -17.73
C HIS A 87 -10.49 -9.99 -17.18
N ARG A 88 -11.60 -9.60 -17.80
CA ARG A 88 -12.97 -9.98 -17.41
C ARG A 88 -13.29 -11.42 -17.83
N SER A 89 -12.65 -12.37 -17.21
CA SER A 89 -12.91 -13.80 -17.41
C SER A 89 -13.82 -14.34 -16.32
N LYS A 90 -14.90 -15.02 -16.71
CA LYS A 90 -15.90 -15.57 -15.78
C LYS A 90 -15.31 -16.43 -14.66
N ASN A 91 -14.21 -17.13 -14.93
CA ASN A 91 -13.62 -18.09 -13.99
C ASN A 91 -12.46 -17.53 -13.16
N SER A 92 -11.79 -16.46 -13.61
CA SER A 92 -10.58 -15.96 -12.97
C SER A 92 -10.70 -14.55 -12.40
N PHE A 93 -11.69 -13.79 -12.83
CA PHE A 93 -11.84 -12.37 -12.44
C PHE A 93 -11.98 -12.20 -10.93
N THR A 94 -13.03 -12.75 -10.34
CA THR A 94 -13.27 -12.69 -8.88
C THR A 94 -12.12 -13.31 -8.09
N LYS A 95 -11.60 -14.46 -8.55
CA LYS A 95 -10.47 -15.13 -7.90
C LYS A 95 -9.23 -14.22 -7.83
N ASN A 96 -8.88 -13.57 -8.93
CA ASN A 96 -7.74 -12.66 -8.98
C ASN A 96 -7.94 -11.44 -8.09
N ILE A 97 -9.13 -10.82 -8.12
CA ILE A 97 -9.47 -9.68 -7.25
C ILE A 97 -9.29 -10.06 -5.78
N MET A 98 -9.92 -11.16 -5.35
CA MET A 98 -9.88 -11.59 -3.94
C MET A 98 -8.47 -11.99 -3.50
N ARG A 99 -7.67 -12.57 -4.38
CA ARG A 99 -6.28 -12.91 -4.07
C ARG A 99 -5.42 -11.65 -3.92
N LEU A 100 -5.52 -10.69 -4.84
CA LEU A 100 -4.81 -9.42 -4.76
C LEU A 100 -5.20 -8.64 -3.49
N LYS A 101 -6.51 -8.59 -3.17
CA LYS A 101 -7.00 -8.03 -1.92
C LYS A 101 -6.35 -8.68 -0.70
N SER A 102 -6.40 -10.01 -0.62
CA SER A 102 -5.82 -10.77 0.50
C SER A 102 -4.32 -10.52 0.67
N ILE A 103 -3.58 -10.39 -0.43
CA ILE A 103 -2.16 -10.05 -0.40
C ILE A 103 -1.96 -8.67 0.22
N LEU A 104 -2.66 -7.65 -0.27
CA LEU A 104 -2.55 -6.28 0.21
C LEU A 104 -2.96 -6.16 1.68
N GLU A 105 -4.03 -6.82 2.11
CA GLU A 105 -4.47 -6.82 3.51
C GLU A 105 -3.48 -7.49 4.47
N SER A 106 -2.71 -8.47 4.00
CA SER A 106 -1.77 -9.24 4.83
C SER A 106 -0.38 -8.62 4.96
N VAL A 107 -0.11 -7.51 4.27
CA VAL A 107 1.24 -6.87 4.30
C VAL A 107 1.62 -6.44 5.70
N GLY A 108 0.66 -5.99 6.49
CA GLY A 108 0.89 -5.57 7.87
C GLY A 108 1.44 -6.67 8.76
N ASP A 109 0.97 -7.89 8.61
CA ASP A 109 1.43 -9.05 9.39
C ASP A 109 2.92 -9.36 9.16
N ARG A 110 3.45 -9.02 7.98
CA ARG A 110 4.87 -9.21 7.66
C ARG A 110 5.77 -8.09 8.13
N VAL A 111 5.24 -6.86 8.12
CA VAL A 111 6.01 -5.66 8.49
C VAL A 111 6.00 -5.42 9.99
N PHE A 112 4.90 -5.73 10.66
CA PHE A 112 4.70 -5.52 12.08
C PHE A 112 4.51 -6.86 12.82
N GLN A 113 5.52 -7.69 12.79
CA GLN A 113 5.47 -9.07 13.32
C GLN A 113 5.13 -9.14 14.83
N ASP A 114 5.47 -8.09 15.58
CA ASP A 114 5.23 -8.02 17.02
C ASP A 114 3.82 -7.54 17.40
N ILE A 115 3.00 -7.16 16.44
CA ILE A 115 1.64 -6.67 16.68
C ILE A 115 0.63 -7.68 16.10
N PRO A 116 -0.16 -8.36 16.94
CA PRO A 116 -1.15 -9.33 16.46
C PRO A 116 -2.22 -8.69 15.57
N SER A 117 -2.58 -9.38 14.50
CA SER A 117 -3.71 -9.01 13.62
C SER A 117 -3.59 -7.66 12.92
N ASN A 118 -2.43 -7.37 12.32
CA ASN A 118 -2.20 -6.14 11.55
C ASN A 118 -2.74 -6.23 10.11
N LYS A 119 -4.00 -6.59 9.97
CA LYS A 119 -4.65 -6.52 8.66
C LYS A 119 -5.12 -5.10 8.40
N PHE A 120 -4.71 -4.56 7.26
CA PHE A 120 -5.19 -3.27 6.78
C PHE A 120 -6.36 -3.53 5.83
N PRO A 121 -7.58 -3.03 6.13
CA PRO A 121 -8.72 -3.24 5.25
C PRO A 121 -8.46 -2.56 3.89
N VAL A 122 -8.74 -3.27 2.80
CA VAL A 122 -8.61 -2.77 1.44
C VAL A 122 -9.99 -2.67 0.81
N ASN A 123 -10.37 -1.47 0.40
CA ASN A 123 -11.54 -1.23 -0.41
C ASN A 123 -11.21 -1.53 -1.88
N ILE A 124 -12.19 -2.03 -2.61
CA ILE A 124 -12.03 -2.34 -4.03
C ILE A 124 -13.05 -1.52 -4.81
N GLU A 125 -12.57 -0.85 -5.82
CA GLU A 125 -13.39 -0.23 -6.84
C GLU A 125 -13.09 -0.87 -8.20
N ILE A 126 -14.09 -0.99 -9.05
CA ILE A 126 -13.94 -1.51 -10.41
C ILE A 126 -14.65 -0.63 -11.41
N GLY A 127 -14.10 -0.56 -12.62
CA GLY A 127 -14.65 0.20 -13.73
C GLY A 127 -13.97 -0.15 -15.04
N PHE A 128 -14.50 0.30 -16.15
CA PHE A 128 -13.87 0.14 -17.46
C PHE A 128 -12.80 1.21 -17.73
N ASN A 129 -12.82 2.28 -16.97
CA ASN A 129 -11.85 3.35 -16.96
C ASN A 129 -11.84 4.03 -15.58
N LEU A 130 -10.81 4.83 -15.29
CA LEU A 130 -10.63 5.48 -14.00
C LEU A 130 -11.73 6.52 -13.66
N GLY A 131 -12.48 7.00 -14.63
CA GLY A 131 -13.56 7.97 -14.42
C GLY A 131 -14.91 7.33 -14.05
N GLU A 132 -15.02 6.00 -14.13
CA GLU A 132 -16.28 5.25 -13.91
C GLU A 132 -16.13 4.16 -12.85
N MET A 133 -15.22 4.34 -11.91
CA MET A 133 -14.99 3.40 -10.82
C MET A 133 -16.18 3.35 -9.86
N LYS A 134 -16.53 2.16 -9.40
CA LYS A 134 -17.61 1.89 -8.43
C LYS A 134 -17.16 0.86 -7.43
N ASP A 135 -17.66 0.98 -6.21
CA ASP A 135 -17.43 -0.02 -5.15
C ASP A 135 -17.74 -1.43 -5.65
N TYR A 136 -16.79 -2.33 -5.45
CA TYR A 136 -16.97 -3.73 -5.76
C TYR A 136 -17.86 -4.40 -4.73
N ASN A 137 -18.98 -4.97 -5.20
CA ASN A 137 -19.88 -5.77 -4.39
C ASN A 137 -20.06 -7.14 -5.04
N ASP A 138 -19.51 -8.18 -4.40
CA ASP A 138 -19.51 -9.56 -4.91
C ASP A 138 -20.92 -10.12 -5.16
N GLU A 139 -21.93 -9.69 -4.37
CA GLU A 139 -23.31 -10.15 -4.51
C GLU A 139 -24.02 -9.60 -5.76
N LYS A 140 -23.62 -8.43 -6.25
CA LYS A 140 -24.26 -7.75 -7.38
C LYS A 140 -23.59 -8.04 -8.73
N MET A 141 -22.42 -8.67 -8.75
CA MET A 141 -21.65 -8.94 -9.96
C MET A 141 -21.62 -10.41 -10.37
N ARG A 142 -22.75 -11.10 -10.22
CA ARG A 142 -22.94 -12.39 -10.88
C ARG A 142 -23.15 -12.14 -12.37
N TYR A 143 -22.15 -12.50 -13.15
CA TYR A 143 -22.17 -12.47 -14.61
C TYR A 143 -22.91 -13.68 -15.19
#